data_ba842fb363764040af3c47c2f7d6d401
#
_entry.id   ba842fb363764040af3c47c2f7d6d401
#
_cell.length_a   1.000
_cell.length_b   1.000
_cell.length_c   1.000
_cell.angle_alpha   90.00
_cell.angle_beta   90.00
_cell.angle_gamma   90.00
#
_symmetry.space_group_name_H-M   'P 1'
#
loop_
_entity.id
_entity.type
_entity.pdbx_description
1 polymer ?
#
loop_
_entity_poly.entity_id
_entity_poly.type
_entity_poly.pdbx_seq_one_letter_code
_entity_poly.pdbx_strand_id
1 'polypeptide(L)'
;MFDFDKLDKLIHEKGRLGIMTLLAARPSWTFQDLKAELELSDGNLVTHLRTLHESGYVAVTKEILDRPQTSYALTAKGRSQFEDYLTILEQILKVGRHGADKSTRR
;
A
#
# COMPACT_ATOMS: atom_id res chain seq x y z
N MET A 1 11.33 20.45 -9.75
CA MET A 1 10.82 20.10 -8.43
C MET A 1 9.55 19.27 -8.59
N PHE A 2 9.38 18.26 -7.78
CA PHE A 2 8.19 17.43 -7.85
C PHE A 2 7.04 18.01 -7.01
N ASP A 3 5.85 17.52 -7.29
CA ASP A 3 4.62 17.98 -6.65
C ASP A 3 4.17 16.94 -5.61
N PHE A 4 4.22 17.29 -4.33
CA PHE A 4 3.77 16.40 -3.25
C PHE A 4 2.30 16.03 -3.36
N ASP A 5 1.50 16.88 -4.01
CA ASP A 5 0.08 16.58 -4.20
C ASP A 5 -0.15 15.37 -5.11
N LYS A 6 0.85 14.97 -5.88
CA LYS A 6 0.77 13.77 -6.70
C LYS A 6 0.95 12.49 -5.91
N LEU A 7 1.43 12.57 -4.68
CA LEU A 7 1.43 11.41 -3.79
C LEU A 7 -0.01 11.02 -3.48
N ASP A 8 -0.35 9.78 -3.77
CA ASP A 8 -1.69 9.27 -3.55
C ASP A 8 -2.00 9.26 -2.06
N LYS A 9 -2.98 10.06 -1.64
CA LYS A 9 -3.36 10.19 -0.23
C LYS A 9 -3.90 8.90 0.35
N LEU A 10 -4.53 8.06 -0.46
CA LEU A 10 -5.05 6.78 0.01
C LEU A 10 -3.91 5.84 0.36
N ILE A 11 -2.84 5.85 -0.44
CA ILE A 11 -1.68 5.00 -0.22
C ILE A 11 -0.74 5.61 0.82
N HIS A 12 -0.63 6.93 0.83
CA HIS A 12 0.34 7.63 1.70
C HIS A 12 -0.19 7.74 3.14
N GLU A 13 -0.37 6.58 3.74
CA GLU A 13 -0.77 6.44 5.13
C GLU A 13 -0.15 5.11 5.59
N LYS A 14 0.41 5.08 6.77
CA LYS A 14 1.23 3.96 7.25
C LYS A 14 0.57 2.58 7.07
N GLY A 15 -0.67 2.45 7.52
CA GLY A 15 -1.37 1.16 7.45
C GLY A 15 -1.69 0.76 6.02
N ARG A 16 -2.21 1.69 5.24
CA ARG A 16 -2.57 1.40 3.85
C ARG A 16 -1.33 1.19 2.98
N LEU A 17 -0.26 1.93 3.23
CA LEU A 17 1.01 1.70 2.54
C LEU A 17 1.52 0.28 2.80
N GLY A 18 1.44 -0.17 4.05
CA GLY A 18 1.83 -1.52 4.40
C GLY A 18 1.01 -2.57 3.66
N ILE A 19 -0.31 -2.37 3.61
CA ILE A 19 -1.20 -3.29 2.90
C ILE A 19 -0.85 -3.35 1.41
N MET A 20 -0.72 -2.18 0.76
CA MET A 20 -0.40 -2.12 -0.66
C MET A 20 0.94 -2.80 -0.96
N THR A 21 1.92 -2.61 -0.10
CA THR A 21 3.25 -3.22 -0.25
C THR A 21 3.16 -4.74 -0.21
N LEU A 22 2.44 -5.29 0.75
CA LEU A 22 2.29 -6.74 0.87
C LEU A 22 1.50 -7.30 -0.31
N LEU A 23 0.41 -6.64 -0.69
CA LEU A 23 -0.41 -7.10 -1.81
C LEU A 23 0.34 -7.05 -3.14
N ALA A 24 1.33 -6.16 -3.26
CA ALA A 24 2.17 -6.11 -4.45
C ALA A 24 3.18 -7.26 -4.48
N ALA A 25 3.50 -7.83 -3.33
CA ALA A 25 4.55 -8.84 -3.21
C ALA A 25 4.09 -10.24 -3.61
N ARG A 26 2.79 -10.53 -3.52
CA ARG A 26 2.26 -11.84 -3.95
C ARG A 26 0.78 -11.72 -4.36
N PRO A 27 0.28 -12.66 -5.15
CA PRO A 27 -1.04 -12.55 -5.79
C PRO A 27 -2.23 -12.42 -4.84
N SER A 28 -2.15 -12.98 -3.65
CA SER A 28 -3.28 -12.99 -2.72
C SER A 28 -2.82 -13.13 -1.29
N TRP A 29 -3.53 -12.45 -0.38
CA TRP A 29 -3.30 -12.53 1.05
C TRP A 29 -4.60 -12.75 1.78
N THR A 30 -4.60 -13.61 2.80
CA THR A 30 -5.76 -13.74 3.68
C THR A 30 -5.75 -12.61 4.70
N PHE A 31 -6.92 -12.37 5.29
CA PHE A 31 -7.05 -11.39 6.37
C PHE A 31 -6.07 -11.68 7.52
N GLN A 32 -5.99 -12.95 7.92
CA GLN A 32 -5.13 -13.33 9.04
C GLN A 32 -3.65 -13.12 8.73
N ASP A 33 -3.23 -13.42 7.50
CA ASP A 33 -1.84 -13.22 7.11
C ASP A 33 -1.47 -11.74 7.11
N LEU A 34 -2.36 -10.89 6.58
CA LEU A 34 -2.14 -9.44 6.60
C LEU A 34 -2.05 -8.93 8.03
N LYS A 35 -2.94 -9.38 8.89
CA LYS A 35 -2.96 -8.97 10.28
C LYS A 35 -1.66 -9.32 10.99
N ALA A 36 -1.18 -10.55 10.78
CA ALA A 36 0.04 -11.02 11.40
C ALA A 36 1.26 -10.21 10.95
N GLU A 37 1.37 -9.96 9.64
CA GLU A 37 2.52 -9.24 9.11
C GLU A 37 2.52 -7.76 9.51
N LEU A 38 1.36 -7.14 9.53
CA LEU A 38 1.27 -5.69 9.76
C LEU A 38 1.11 -5.34 11.23
N GLU A 39 0.82 -6.32 12.08
CA GLU A 39 0.59 -6.11 13.51
C GLU A 39 -0.46 -5.03 13.78
N LEU A 40 -1.51 -5.02 12.96
CA LEU A 40 -2.64 -4.11 13.13
C LEU A 40 -3.76 -4.80 13.91
N SER A 41 -4.57 -4.00 14.60
CA SER A 41 -5.79 -4.52 15.20
C SER A 41 -6.79 -4.90 14.11
N ASP A 42 -7.73 -5.79 14.43
CA ASP A 42 -8.79 -6.17 13.49
C ASP A 42 -9.53 -4.94 12.96
N GLY A 43 -9.90 -4.04 13.86
CA GLY A 43 -10.66 -2.85 13.47
C GLY A 43 -9.90 -1.94 12.52
N ASN A 44 -8.62 -1.71 12.79
CA ASN A 44 -7.79 -0.87 11.92
C ASN A 44 -7.61 -1.53 10.55
N LEU A 45 -7.33 -2.82 10.53
CA LEU A 45 -7.14 -3.54 9.27
C LEU A 45 -8.42 -3.54 8.44
N VAL A 46 -9.57 -3.82 9.07
CA VAL A 46 -10.87 -3.79 8.37
C VAL A 46 -11.12 -2.41 7.77
N THR A 47 -10.88 -1.35 8.53
CA THR A 47 -11.11 0.02 8.06
C THR A 47 -10.24 0.35 6.85
N HIS A 48 -8.96 0.04 6.92
CA HIS A 48 -8.03 0.32 5.82
C HIS A 48 -8.36 -0.52 4.58
N LEU A 49 -8.68 -1.79 4.75
CA LEU A 49 -9.04 -2.64 3.62
C LEU A 49 -10.33 -2.16 2.96
N ARG A 50 -11.30 -1.72 3.74
CA ARG A 50 -12.54 -1.17 3.21
C ARG A 50 -12.26 0.08 2.37
N THR A 51 -11.44 1.00 2.88
CA THR A 51 -11.08 2.22 2.16
C THR A 51 -10.44 1.89 0.81
N LEU A 52 -9.50 0.95 0.81
CA LEU A 52 -8.82 0.55 -0.42
C LEU A 52 -9.75 -0.18 -1.38
N HIS A 53 -10.66 -0.99 -0.86
CA HIS A 53 -11.63 -1.70 -1.68
C HIS A 53 -12.61 -0.72 -2.31
N GLU A 54 -13.13 0.22 -1.54
CA GLU A 54 -14.06 1.24 -2.05
C GLU A 54 -13.42 2.15 -3.10
N SER A 55 -12.11 2.33 -3.01
CA SER A 55 -11.37 3.12 -4.00
C SER A 55 -11.06 2.34 -5.27
N GLY A 56 -11.35 1.04 -5.28
CA GLY A 56 -11.07 0.19 -6.43
C GLY A 56 -9.65 -0.34 -6.50
N TYR A 57 -8.85 -0.16 -5.44
CA TYR A 57 -7.45 -0.60 -5.43
C TYR A 57 -7.29 -2.06 -5.03
N VAL A 58 -8.24 -2.59 -4.28
CA VAL A 58 -8.15 -3.93 -3.71
C VAL A 58 -9.41 -4.72 -4.04
N ALA A 59 -9.23 -5.94 -4.48
CA ALA A 59 -10.30 -6.89 -4.71
C ALA A 59 -10.43 -7.80 -3.50
N VAL A 60 -11.67 -8.14 -3.16
CA VAL A 60 -11.99 -9.00 -2.03
C VAL A 60 -12.65 -10.27 -2.55
N THR A 61 -12.15 -11.42 -2.14
CA THR A 61 -12.72 -12.70 -2.50
C THR A 61 -13.10 -13.44 -1.22
N LYS A 62 -14.34 -13.90 -1.16
CA LYS A 62 -14.83 -14.71 -0.04
C LYS A 62 -15.02 -16.13 -0.54
N GLU A 63 -14.39 -17.07 0.15
CA GLU A 63 -14.48 -18.47 -0.19
C GLU A 63 -14.92 -19.27 1.01
N ILE A 64 -15.61 -20.38 0.75
CA ILE A 64 -15.97 -21.33 1.80
C ILE A 64 -15.26 -22.62 1.45
N LEU A 65 -14.19 -22.89 2.19
CA LEU A 65 -13.45 -24.15 2.09
C LEU A 65 -13.90 -25.02 3.26
N ASP A 66 -13.00 -25.35 4.17
CA ASP A 66 -13.41 -25.99 5.44
C ASP A 66 -14.17 -25.00 6.30
N ARG A 67 -13.84 -23.74 6.17
CA ARG A 67 -14.47 -22.62 6.87
C ARG A 67 -14.38 -21.38 5.99
N PRO A 68 -15.20 -20.35 6.30
CA PRO A 68 -15.16 -19.11 5.53
C PRO A 68 -13.77 -18.46 5.58
N GLN A 69 -13.29 -17.98 4.44
CA GLN A 69 -12.02 -17.31 4.32
C GLN A 69 -12.15 -16.12 3.40
N THR A 70 -11.56 -15.01 3.81
CA THR A 70 -11.54 -13.79 3.00
C THR A 70 -10.11 -13.53 2.54
N SER A 71 -9.95 -13.28 1.25
CA SER A 71 -8.65 -13.00 0.64
C SER A 71 -8.69 -11.67 -0.10
N TYR A 72 -7.52 -11.07 -0.24
CA TYR A 72 -7.36 -9.73 -0.82
C TYR A 72 -6.25 -9.75 -1.86
N ALA A 73 -6.45 -8.98 -2.92
CA ALA A 73 -5.47 -8.87 -4.00
C ALA A 73 -5.53 -7.46 -4.59
N LEU A 74 -4.44 -7.01 -5.20
CA LEU A 74 -4.46 -5.75 -5.94
C LEU A 74 -5.30 -5.91 -7.19
N THR A 75 -6.08 -4.88 -7.50
CA THR A 75 -6.69 -4.75 -8.82
C THR A 75 -5.67 -4.19 -9.80
N ALA A 76 -5.98 -4.17 -11.09
CA ALA A 76 -5.14 -3.52 -12.09
C ALA A 76 -4.98 -2.04 -11.75
N LYS A 77 -6.07 -1.39 -11.31
CA LYS A 77 -6.03 0.00 -10.89
C LYS A 77 -5.12 0.20 -9.67
N GLY A 78 -5.25 -0.68 -8.67
CA GLY A 78 -4.42 -0.60 -7.47
C GLY A 78 -2.95 -0.76 -7.79
N ARG A 79 -2.61 -1.70 -8.66
CA ARG A 79 -1.22 -1.92 -9.07
C ARG A 79 -0.66 -0.71 -9.80
N SER A 80 -1.43 -0.15 -10.72
CA SER A 80 -1.01 1.05 -11.47
C SER A 80 -0.79 2.24 -10.54
N GLN A 81 -1.70 2.46 -9.61
CA GLN A 81 -1.59 3.56 -8.66
C GLN A 81 -0.41 3.37 -7.71
N PHE A 82 -0.15 2.15 -7.32
CA PHE A 82 0.99 1.86 -6.46
C PHE A 82 2.32 2.09 -7.19
N GLU A 83 2.40 1.70 -8.46
CA GLU A 83 3.58 1.97 -9.27
C GLU A 83 3.85 3.47 -9.39
N ASP A 84 2.81 4.26 -9.64
CA ASP A 84 2.95 5.72 -9.71
C ASP A 84 3.43 6.29 -8.37
N TYR A 85 2.86 5.78 -7.28
CA TYR A 85 3.25 6.18 -5.93
C TYR A 85 4.74 5.91 -5.69
N LEU A 86 5.20 4.71 -6.04
CA LEU A 86 6.60 4.35 -5.87
C LEU A 86 7.53 5.21 -6.70
N THR A 87 7.13 5.56 -7.91
CA THR A 87 7.92 6.42 -8.78
C THR A 87 8.12 7.80 -8.14
N ILE A 88 7.06 8.38 -7.60
CA ILE A 88 7.15 9.67 -6.92
C ILE A 88 8.01 9.55 -5.66
N LEU A 89 7.84 8.49 -4.91
CA LEU A 89 8.62 8.26 -3.70
C LEU A 89 10.11 8.14 -4.02
N GLU A 90 10.47 7.48 -5.11
CA GLU A 90 11.85 7.40 -5.56
C GLU A 90 12.43 8.79 -5.85
N GLN A 91 11.65 9.68 -6.45
CA GLN A 91 12.07 11.05 -6.69
C GLN A 91 12.31 11.79 -5.38
N ILE A 92 11.45 11.58 -4.40
CA ILE A 92 11.62 12.17 -3.08
C ILE A 92 12.92 11.71 -2.44
N LEU A 93 13.20 10.41 -2.52
CA LEU A 93 14.44 9.86 -1.98
C LEU A 93 15.66 10.47 -2.64
N LYS A 94 15.64 10.63 -3.94
CA LYS A 94 16.76 11.23 -4.67
C LYS A 94 17.00 12.66 -4.24
N VAL A 95 15.95 13.47 -4.19
CA VAL A 95 16.06 14.88 -3.79
C VAL A 95 16.59 15.01 -2.37
N GLY A 96 16.04 14.21 -1.45
CA GLY A 96 16.48 14.26 -0.05
C GLY A 96 17.94 13.91 0.13
N ARG A 97 18.40 12.87 -0.57
CA ARG A 97 19.78 12.40 -0.47
C ARG A 97 20.75 13.34 -1.17
N HIS A 98 20.41 13.81 -2.36
CA HIS A 98 21.28 14.75 -3.08
C HIS A 98 21.38 16.08 -2.38
N GLY A 99 20.30 16.55 -1.79
CA GLY A 99 20.35 17.76 -0.98
C GLY A 99 21.33 17.66 0.17
N ALA A 100 21.32 16.54 0.88
CA ALA A 100 22.24 16.28 1.97
C ALA A 100 23.69 16.22 1.46
N ASP A 101 23.93 15.54 0.33
CA ASP A 101 25.25 15.43 -0.28
C ASP A 101 25.80 16.80 -0.66
N LYS A 102 24.97 17.64 -1.26
CA LYS A 102 25.36 18.98 -1.65
C LYS A 102 25.73 19.83 -0.44
N SER A 103 24.96 19.71 0.62
CA SER A 103 25.26 20.42 1.87
C SER A 103 26.60 19.99 2.44
N THR A 104 26.89 18.70 2.37
CA THR A 104 28.15 18.15 2.90
C THR A 104 29.35 18.65 2.13
N ARG A 105 29.21 18.84 0.84
CA ARG A 105 30.32 19.27 0.00
C ARG A 105 30.68 20.75 0.11
N ARG A 106 29.85 21.53 0.71
CA ARG A 106 30.08 22.95 0.92
C ARG A 106 30.68 23.20 2.29
#